data_52fd784641b7decee2c9d826b22d1741
#
_entry.id   52fd784641b7decee2c9d826b22d1741
#
_cell.length_a   1.000
_cell.length_b   1.000
_cell.length_c   1.000
_cell.angle_alpha   90.00
_cell.angle_beta   90.00
_cell.angle_gamma   90.00
#
_symmetry.space_group_name_H-M   'P 1'
#
loop_
_entity.id
_entity.type
_entity.pdbx_description
1 polymer ?
#
loop_
_entity_poly.entity_id
_entity_poly.type
_entity_poly.pdbx_seq_one_letter_code
_entity_poly.pdbx_strand_id
1 'polypeptide(L)'
;MNHPINNQPVIDIQNVSHSFKGHRALQGISFQVQPQSLHGFVGPNGAGKTTTLKIICTLLRPQGGKVEVFGHDVRSSVKQIRKRIGFMPDHFSTYRQMTVFEYLDFFGAAYGLGLEQRNQVINDVLTLTDMDGRKDSLISGLSRGMQQRVSLARVLVNDPDLLLLDEPASGLDPRARIELMEILQELKRMGKTIFISSHILSELAELCDSVTIIDRGLVKYSGTMDGLLTHEQEHPIYKVMLESEVAGLTDSLLAEPGIMKVEPT
;
A
#
# COMPACT_ATOMS: atom_id res chain seq x y z
N MET A 1 12.46 -6.67 27.34
CA MET A 1 12.59 -5.24 27.67
C MET A 1 11.51 -4.52 26.91
N ASN A 2 10.48 -4.02 27.60
CA ASN A 2 9.40 -3.24 26.96
C ASN A 2 9.97 -1.89 26.55
N HIS A 3 10.26 -1.72 25.26
CA HIS A 3 10.43 -0.38 24.72
C HIS A 3 9.08 0.35 24.84
N PRO A 4 9.04 1.59 25.33
CA PRO A 4 7.83 2.37 25.34
C PRO A 4 7.33 2.46 23.89
N ILE A 5 6.06 2.14 23.67
CA ILE A 5 5.40 2.31 22.37
C ILE A 5 5.51 3.80 22.06
N ASN A 6 6.44 4.14 21.18
CA ASN A 6 6.64 5.51 20.72
C ASN A 6 5.43 5.81 19.84
N ASN A 7 4.47 6.59 20.36
CA ASN A 7 3.19 6.89 19.73
C ASN A 7 3.34 7.85 18.52
N GLN A 8 4.56 7.97 17.98
CA GLN A 8 4.83 8.78 16.79
C GLN A 8 4.52 7.98 15.53
N PRO A 9 3.77 8.55 14.57
CA PRO A 9 3.48 7.90 13.31
C PRO A 9 4.78 7.59 12.55
N VAL A 10 4.79 6.45 11.87
CA VAL A 10 5.90 6.07 10.98
C VAL A 10 5.90 6.91 9.71
N ILE A 11 4.71 7.26 9.21
CA ILE A 11 4.52 8.21 8.11
C ILE A 11 3.61 9.33 8.62
N ASP A 12 4.05 10.58 8.46
CA ASP A 12 3.26 11.78 8.73
C ASP A 12 3.25 12.69 7.50
N ILE A 13 2.07 12.86 6.91
CA ILE A 13 1.84 13.66 5.71
C ILE A 13 0.94 14.85 6.09
N GLN A 14 1.42 16.06 5.86
CA GLN A 14 0.75 17.31 6.24
C GLN A 14 0.62 18.25 5.05
N ASN A 15 -0.60 18.45 4.56
CA ASN A 15 -0.98 19.40 3.51
C ASN A 15 -0.11 19.31 2.24
N VAL A 16 0.17 18.07 1.79
CA VAL A 16 1.10 17.80 0.69
C VAL A 16 0.44 18.01 -0.66
N SER A 17 1.11 18.82 -1.49
CA SER A 17 0.67 19.14 -2.85
C SER A 17 1.76 18.82 -3.87
N HIS A 18 1.35 18.32 -5.04
CA HIS A 18 2.25 18.06 -6.16
C HIS A 18 1.52 18.12 -7.50
N SER A 19 2.16 18.72 -8.51
CA SER A 19 1.60 18.88 -9.86
C SER A 19 2.61 18.45 -10.93
N PHE A 20 2.12 17.84 -12.01
CA PHE A 20 2.87 17.50 -13.21
C PHE A 20 2.31 18.24 -14.41
N LYS A 21 3.11 19.10 -15.07
CA LYS A 21 2.71 19.81 -16.31
C LYS A 21 1.27 20.38 -16.25
N GLY A 22 0.91 21.02 -15.14
CA GLY A 22 -0.41 21.64 -14.95
C GLY A 22 -1.49 20.73 -14.37
N HIS A 23 -1.29 19.43 -14.33
CA HIS A 23 -2.21 18.50 -13.67
C HIS A 23 -1.87 18.38 -12.18
N ARG A 24 -2.83 18.69 -11.29
CA ARG A 24 -2.67 18.56 -9.83
C ARG A 24 -2.85 17.10 -9.43
N ALA A 25 -1.74 16.40 -9.19
CA ALA A 25 -1.76 15.02 -8.74
C ALA A 25 -2.10 14.88 -7.26
N LEU A 26 -1.67 15.85 -6.41
CA LEU A 26 -1.99 15.92 -4.98
C LEU A 26 -2.40 17.35 -4.63
N GLN A 27 -3.46 17.50 -3.83
CA GLN A 27 -4.11 18.78 -3.53
C GLN A 27 -4.24 19.03 -2.02
N GLY A 28 -3.11 19.02 -1.30
CA GLY A 28 -3.11 19.26 0.14
C GLY A 28 -3.53 18.06 0.97
N ILE A 29 -3.04 16.87 0.61
CA ILE A 29 -3.36 15.64 1.36
C ILE A 29 -2.70 15.63 2.73
N SER A 30 -3.42 15.09 3.72
CA SER A 30 -2.93 14.90 5.10
C SER A 30 -3.43 13.57 5.64
N PHE A 31 -2.52 12.75 6.19
CA PHE A 31 -2.83 11.50 6.90
C PHE A 31 -1.60 10.98 7.64
N GLN A 32 -1.80 10.00 8.52
CA GLN A 32 -0.74 9.36 9.31
C GLN A 32 -0.84 7.85 9.24
N VAL A 33 0.32 7.18 9.36
CA VAL A 33 0.43 5.73 9.45
C VAL A 33 1.13 5.36 10.74
N GLN A 34 0.49 4.51 11.54
CA GLN A 34 1.03 4.07 12.83
C GLN A 34 2.09 2.97 12.67
N PRO A 35 3.04 2.84 13.62
CA PRO A 35 4.01 1.74 13.58
C PRO A 35 3.33 0.38 13.74
N GLN A 36 3.95 -0.66 13.17
CA GLN A 36 3.52 -2.06 13.27
C GLN A 36 2.08 -2.30 12.81
N SER A 37 1.61 -1.48 11.88
CA SER A 37 0.28 -1.57 11.29
C SER A 37 0.33 -1.87 9.80
N LEU A 38 -0.76 -2.39 9.28
CA LEU A 38 -1.00 -2.52 7.86
C LEU A 38 -2.01 -1.45 7.44
N HIS A 39 -1.54 -0.47 6.66
CA HIS A 39 -2.31 0.68 6.20
C HIS A 39 -2.62 0.58 4.71
N GLY A 40 -3.89 0.57 4.37
CA GLY A 40 -4.38 0.59 2.99
C GLY A 40 -4.43 2.01 2.43
N PHE A 41 -3.95 2.21 1.21
CA PHE A 41 -4.06 3.48 0.48
C PHE A 41 -4.85 3.26 -0.81
N VAL A 42 -6.15 3.56 -0.76
CA VAL A 42 -7.12 3.11 -1.75
C VAL A 42 -7.62 4.27 -2.60
N GLY A 43 -7.76 4.02 -3.91
CA GLY A 43 -8.33 5.00 -4.82
C GLY A 43 -8.22 4.60 -6.28
N PRO A 44 -9.00 5.21 -7.18
CA PRO A 44 -8.98 4.89 -8.60
C PRO A 44 -7.62 5.19 -9.25
N ASN A 45 -7.43 4.69 -10.47
CA ASN A 45 -6.25 5.01 -11.26
C ASN A 45 -6.17 6.52 -11.49
N GLY A 46 -4.97 7.08 -11.33
CA GLY A 46 -4.76 8.53 -11.43
C GLY A 46 -5.13 9.33 -10.16
N ALA A 47 -5.62 8.71 -9.09
CA ALA A 47 -5.98 9.40 -7.85
C ALA A 47 -4.79 10.04 -7.10
N GLY A 48 -3.54 9.65 -7.40
CA GLY A 48 -2.33 10.16 -6.76
C GLY A 48 -1.57 9.12 -5.94
N LYS A 49 -1.98 7.83 -5.94
CA LYS A 49 -1.37 6.76 -5.13
C LYS A 49 0.13 6.62 -5.37
N THR A 50 0.55 6.33 -6.59
CA THR A 50 1.98 6.19 -6.95
C THR A 50 2.78 7.47 -6.71
N THR A 51 2.16 8.66 -6.88
CA THR A 51 2.81 9.95 -6.59
C THR A 51 3.12 10.06 -5.09
N THR A 52 2.16 9.72 -4.24
CA THR A 52 2.32 9.71 -2.78
C THR A 52 3.41 8.72 -2.36
N LEU A 53 3.37 7.48 -2.85
CA LEU A 53 4.40 6.47 -2.60
C LEU A 53 5.80 6.95 -3.01
N LYS A 54 5.95 7.54 -4.19
CA LYS A 54 7.23 8.09 -4.65
C LYS A 54 7.75 9.22 -3.76
N ILE A 55 6.87 10.03 -3.17
CA ILE A 55 7.25 11.07 -2.22
C ILE A 55 7.73 10.43 -0.90
N ILE A 56 6.99 9.47 -0.35
CA ILE A 56 7.37 8.75 0.87
C ILE A 56 8.72 8.03 0.68
N CYS A 57 8.92 7.38 -0.49
CA CYS A 57 10.18 6.71 -0.86
C CYS A 57 11.34 7.68 -1.14
N THR A 58 11.15 9.00 -1.03
CA THR A 58 12.16 10.01 -1.39
C THR A 58 12.57 10.03 -2.88
N LEU A 59 11.77 9.42 -3.74
CA LEU A 59 11.99 9.41 -5.20
C LEU A 59 11.43 10.65 -5.89
N LEU A 60 10.52 11.35 -5.21
CA LEU A 60 9.90 12.58 -5.70
C LEU A 60 9.85 13.61 -4.56
N ARG A 61 10.21 14.86 -4.84
CA ARG A 61 10.10 15.95 -3.85
C ARG A 61 8.69 16.53 -3.86
N PRO A 62 8.02 16.68 -2.69
CA PRO A 62 6.74 17.38 -2.63
C PRO A 62 6.94 18.86 -2.94
N GLN A 63 5.98 19.47 -3.66
CA GLN A 63 6.01 20.90 -4.00
C GLN A 63 5.46 21.78 -2.87
N GLY A 64 4.52 21.27 -2.08
CA GLY A 64 3.98 21.92 -0.89
C GLY A 64 3.81 20.94 0.28
N GLY A 65 3.59 21.45 1.48
CA GLY A 65 3.38 20.65 2.68
C GLY A 65 4.65 20.02 3.26
N LYS A 66 4.46 19.09 4.21
CA LYS A 66 5.53 18.40 4.93
C LYS A 66 5.29 16.89 4.89
N VAL A 67 6.36 16.10 4.73
CA VAL A 67 6.33 14.64 4.84
C VAL A 67 7.48 14.18 5.71
N GLU A 68 7.13 13.44 6.75
CA GLU A 68 8.11 12.80 7.64
C GLU A 68 7.93 11.28 7.59
N VAL A 69 9.05 10.56 7.57
CA VAL A 69 9.11 9.11 7.69
C VAL A 69 10.04 8.78 8.84
N PHE A 70 9.54 8.06 9.85
CA PHE A 70 10.25 7.84 11.12
C PHE A 70 10.69 9.14 11.80
N GLY A 71 9.92 10.24 11.68
CA GLY A 71 10.28 11.56 12.19
C GLY A 71 11.35 12.30 11.38
N HIS A 72 11.76 11.77 10.22
CA HIS A 72 12.75 12.38 9.32
C HIS A 72 12.07 13.01 8.10
N ASP A 73 12.38 14.26 7.82
CA ASP A 73 11.86 14.97 6.62
C ASP A 73 12.43 14.34 5.33
N VAL A 74 11.53 14.01 4.38
CA VAL A 74 11.88 13.35 3.10
C VAL A 74 12.78 14.21 2.19
N ARG A 75 12.87 15.54 2.42
CA ARG A 75 13.70 16.44 1.62
C ARG A 75 15.15 16.47 2.08
N SER A 76 15.38 16.30 3.40
CA SER A 76 16.70 16.49 4.03
C SER A 76 17.35 15.17 4.49
N SER A 77 16.56 14.15 4.85
CA SER A 77 17.05 12.96 5.52
C SER A 77 16.98 11.69 4.65
N VAL A 78 17.20 11.84 3.33
CA VAL A 78 17.02 10.77 2.33
C VAL A 78 17.75 9.48 2.67
N LYS A 79 19.01 9.56 3.11
CA LYS A 79 19.84 8.37 3.43
C LYS A 79 19.31 7.61 4.65
N GLN A 80 18.86 8.33 5.68
CA GLN A 80 18.31 7.72 6.91
C GLN A 80 17.01 6.97 6.61
N ILE A 81 16.13 7.60 5.82
CA ILE A 81 14.85 7.02 5.41
C ILE A 81 15.09 5.76 4.56
N ARG A 82 15.90 5.88 3.49
CA ARG A 82 16.13 4.77 2.54
C ARG A 82 16.75 3.52 3.16
N LYS A 83 17.47 3.63 4.27
CA LYS A 83 18.00 2.48 5.01
C LYS A 83 16.93 1.63 5.69
N ARG A 84 15.78 2.23 5.98
CA ARG A 84 14.71 1.64 6.79
C ARG A 84 13.45 1.32 6.00
N ILE A 85 13.38 1.72 4.73
CA ILE A 85 12.24 1.45 3.86
C ILE A 85 12.56 0.42 2.80
N GLY A 86 11.56 -0.37 2.42
CA GLY A 86 11.57 -1.22 1.25
C GLY A 86 10.45 -0.80 0.29
N PHE A 87 10.77 -0.58 -0.98
CA PHE A 87 9.80 -0.17 -1.99
C PHE A 87 9.62 -1.21 -3.08
N MET A 88 8.39 -1.61 -3.29
CA MET A 88 7.93 -2.48 -4.37
C MET A 88 7.03 -1.67 -5.30
N PRO A 89 7.49 -1.29 -6.50
CA PRO A 89 6.68 -0.60 -7.49
C PRO A 89 5.69 -1.56 -8.17
N ASP A 90 4.60 -1.01 -8.75
CA ASP A 90 3.59 -1.76 -9.50
C ASP A 90 4.18 -2.58 -10.65
N HIS A 91 5.14 -2.01 -11.37
CA HIS A 91 5.81 -2.71 -12.46
C HIS A 91 7.14 -3.30 -12.02
N PHE A 92 7.20 -4.61 -12.08
CA PHE A 92 8.37 -5.38 -11.79
C PHE A 92 9.32 -5.42 -13.01
N SER A 93 10.34 -4.57 -12.98
CA SER A 93 11.44 -4.66 -13.95
C SER A 93 12.39 -5.76 -13.51
N THR A 94 12.23 -6.95 -14.07
CA THR A 94 13.13 -8.07 -13.78
C THR A 94 14.29 -8.11 -14.73
N TYR A 95 15.44 -8.47 -14.19
CA TYR A 95 16.53 -9.06 -14.98
C TYR A 95 16.13 -10.48 -15.38
N ARG A 96 15.37 -10.61 -16.47
CA ARG A 96 14.71 -11.86 -16.88
C ARG A 96 15.63 -13.05 -17.07
N GLN A 97 16.91 -12.82 -17.29
CA GLN A 97 17.93 -13.85 -17.51
C GLN A 97 18.66 -14.29 -16.22
N MET A 98 18.34 -13.67 -15.09
CA MET A 98 18.86 -14.08 -13.79
C MET A 98 18.00 -15.18 -13.17
N THR A 99 18.64 -16.07 -12.41
CA THR A 99 17.93 -16.93 -11.45
C THR A 99 17.39 -16.10 -10.29
N VAL A 100 16.47 -16.64 -9.54
CA VAL A 100 15.95 -16.00 -8.33
C VAL A 100 17.08 -15.70 -7.35
N PHE A 101 17.98 -16.66 -7.13
CA PHE A 101 19.15 -16.48 -6.26
C PHE A 101 20.06 -15.34 -6.72
N GLU A 102 20.50 -15.36 -7.97
CA GLU A 102 21.38 -14.32 -8.54
C GLU A 102 20.77 -12.92 -8.40
N TYR A 103 19.46 -12.81 -8.61
CA TYR A 103 18.73 -11.57 -8.48
C TYR A 103 18.73 -11.04 -7.03
N LEU A 104 18.47 -11.90 -6.05
CA LEU A 104 18.47 -11.52 -4.63
C LEU A 104 19.90 -11.24 -4.14
N ASP A 105 20.88 -12.02 -4.58
CA ASP A 105 22.31 -11.83 -4.24
C ASP A 105 22.84 -10.49 -4.77
N PHE A 106 22.44 -10.10 -5.99
CA PHE A 106 22.78 -8.80 -6.56
C PHE A 106 22.29 -7.65 -5.64
N PHE A 107 21.04 -7.70 -5.16
CA PHE A 107 20.51 -6.66 -4.28
C PHE A 107 21.14 -6.72 -2.88
N GLY A 108 21.39 -7.92 -2.34
CA GLY A 108 22.11 -8.08 -1.08
C GLY A 108 23.50 -7.45 -1.14
N ALA A 109 24.22 -7.67 -2.24
CA ALA A 109 25.51 -7.03 -2.47
C ALA A 109 25.39 -5.50 -2.60
N ALA A 110 24.38 -5.00 -3.29
CA ALA A 110 24.12 -3.57 -3.44
C ALA A 110 23.79 -2.89 -2.11
N TYR A 111 23.18 -3.61 -1.17
CA TYR A 111 22.95 -3.15 0.21
C TYR A 111 24.19 -3.28 1.10
N GLY A 112 25.27 -3.88 0.61
CA GLY A 112 26.54 -4.01 1.34
C GLY A 112 26.63 -5.22 2.28
N LEU A 113 25.74 -6.21 2.12
CA LEU A 113 25.78 -7.44 2.90
C LEU A 113 26.97 -8.30 2.47
N GLY A 114 27.70 -8.89 3.45
CA GLY A 114 28.77 -9.87 3.21
C GLY A 114 28.23 -11.17 2.60
N LEU A 115 29.09 -11.96 1.96
CA LEU A 115 28.70 -13.17 1.23
C LEU A 115 27.93 -14.18 2.10
N GLU A 116 28.41 -14.45 3.29
CA GLU A 116 27.79 -15.39 4.22
C GLU A 116 26.40 -14.88 4.68
N GLN A 117 26.32 -13.60 5.04
CA GLN A 117 25.08 -12.95 5.43
C GLN A 117 24.05 -12.94 4.30
N ARG A 118 24.50 -12.70 3.05
CA ARG A 118 23.60 -12.74 1.89
C ARG A 118 22.98 -14.12 1.71
N ASN A 119 23.79 -15.18 1.78
CA ASN A 119 23.28 -16.54 1.64
C ASN A 119 22.23 -16.88 2.68
N GLN A 120 22.43 -16.47 3.92
CA GLN A 120 21.45 -16.68 4.99
C GLN A 120 20.17 -15.88 4.74
N VAL A 121 20.27 -14.57 4.54
CA VAL A 121 19.13 -13.69 4.31
C VAL A 121 18.32 -14.13 3.08
N ILE A 122 18.98 -14.55 2.00
CA ILE A 122 18.29 -15.04 0.79
C ILE A 122 17.46 -16.28 1.12
N ASN A 123 18.01 -17.25 1.87
CA ASN A 123 17.24 -18.43 2.26
C ASN A 123 16.04 -18.03 3.13
N ASP A 124 16.24 -17.16 4.13
CA ASP A 124 15.17 -16.71 5.03
C ASP A 124 14.04 -16.01 4.28
N VAL A 125 14.36 -15.10 3.35
CA VAL A 125 13.32 -14.40 2.57
C VAL A 125 12.64 -15.30 1.54
N LEU A 126 13.33 -16.30 0.99
CA LEU A 126 12.73 -17.28 0.09
C LEU A 126 11.75 -18.18 0.86
N THR A 127 12.10 -18.62 2.06
CA THR A 127 11.20 -19.39 2.94
C THR A 127 9.96 -18.56 3.27
N LEU A 128 10.13 -17.31 3.69
CA LEU A 128 9.04 -16.40 4.04
C LEU A 128 8.09 -16.13 2.87
N THR A 129 8.63 -16.09 1.65
CA THR A 129 7.85 -15.81 0.43
C THR A 129 7.39 -17.08 -0.31
N ASP A 130 7.61 -18.26 0.28
CA ASP A 130 7.28 -19.58 -0.32
C ASP A 130 7.90 -19.75 -1.71
N MET A 131 9.20 -19.42 -1.81
CA MET A 131 9.97 -19.49 -3.06
C MET A 131 11.22 -20.38 -2.97
N ASP A 132 11.41 -21.16 -1.89
CA ASP A 132 12.57 -22.05 -1.68
C ASP A 132 12.79 -22.99 -2.86
N GLY A 133 11.74 -23.65 -3.32
CA GLY A 133 11.80 -24.61 -4.44
C GLY A 133 12.07 -23.96 -5.81
N ARG A 134 12.22 -22.64 -5.88
CA ARG A 134 12.44 -21.86 -7.11
C ARG A 134 13.74 -21.08 -7.13
N LYS A 135 14.61 -21.28 -6.14
CA LYS A 135 15.88 -20.57 -5.96
C LYS A 135 16.72 -20.51 -7.25
N ASP A 136 16.86 -21.64 -7.93
CA ASP A 136 17.67 -21.78 -9.15
C ASP A 136 16.87 -21.59 -10.45
N SER A 137 15.57 -21.27 -10.34
CA SER A 137 14.72 -21.03 -11.50
C SER A 137 15.01 -19.66 -12.12
N LEU A 138 15.00 -19.58 -13.45
CA LEU A 138 15.05 -18.30 -14.17
C LEU A 138 13.77 -17.49 -13.87
N ILE A 139 13.90 -16.21 -13.59
CA ILE A 139 12.77 -15.31 -13.29
C ILE A 139 11.79 -15.24 -14.47
N SER A 140 12.29 -15.33 -15.72
CA SER A 140 11.46 -15.33 -16.92
C SER A 140 10.50 -16.53 -17.01
N GLY A 141 10.80 -17.63 -16.32
CA GLY A 141 9.98 -18.85 -16.28
C GLY A 141 8.93 -18.89 -15.17
N LEU A 142 8.89 -17.87 -14.31
CA LEU A 142 7.97 -17.80 -13.17
C LEU A 142 6.60 -17.27 -13.58
N SER A 143 5.54 -17.75 -12.93
CA SER A 143 4.21 -17.15 -13.01
C SER A 143 4.21 -15.71 -12.46
N ARG A 144 3.19 -14.90 -12.80
CA ARG A 144 3.08 -13.53 -12.29
C ARG A 144 3.05 -13.48 -10.76
N GLY A 145 2.32 -14.37 -10.10
CA GLY A 145 2.31 -14.46 -8.63
C GLY A 145 3.68 -14.77 -8.04
N MET A 146 4.41 -15.73 -8.64
CA MET A 146 5.78 -16.03 -8.22
C MET A 146 6.72 -14.83 -8.44
N GLN A 147 6.59 -14.11 -9.55
CA GLN A 147 7.37 -12.90 -9.79
C GLN A 147 7.09 -11.80 -8.75
N GLN A 148 5.84 -11.64 -8.31
CA GLN A 148 5.49 -10.72 -7.23
C GLN A 148 6.10 -11.14 -5.90
N ARG A 149 6.11 -12.43 -5.57
CA ARG A 149 6.77 -12.95 -4.36
C ARG A 149 8.29 -12.74 -4.41
N VAL A 150 8.93 -12.95 -5.56
CA VAL A 150 10.37 -12.63 -5.75
C VAL A 150 10.61 -11.11 -5.61
N SER A 151 9.70 -10.26 -6.11
CA SER A 151 9.80 -8.81 -5.90
C SER A 151 9.69 -8.44 -4.42
N LEU A 152 8.79 -9.08 -3.69
CA LEU A 152 8.68 -8.90 -2.23
C LEU A 152 9.92 -9.41 -1.51
N ALA A 153 10.43 -10.62 -1.86
CA ALA A 153 11.67 -11.15 -1.31
C ALA A 153 12.85 -10.17 -1.49
N ARG A 154 12.98 -9.58 -2.69
CA ARG A 154 14.00 -8.54 -2.96
C ARG A 154 13.88 -7.34 -2.02
N VAL A 155 12.66 -6.90 -1.74
CA VAL A 155 12.44 -5.77 -0.82
C VAL A 155 12.86 -6.14 0.60
N LEU A 156 12.65 -7.39 0.99
CA LEU A 156 12.96 -7.90 2.34
C LEU A 156 14.45 -8.17 2.57
N VAL A 157 15.27 -8.33 1.54
CA VAL A 157 16.73 -8.57 1.67
C VAL A 157 17.42 -7.53 2.56
N ASN A 158 16.94 -6.27 2.56
CA ASN A 158 17.50 -5.20 3.39
C ASN A 158 16.85 -5.09 4.78
N ASP A 159 15.99 -6.04 5.15
CA ASP A 159 15.27 -6.08 6.43
C ASP A 159 14.58 -4.74 6.81
N PRO A 160 13.75 -4.14 5.94
CA PRO A 160 13.16 -2.82 6.17
C PRO A 160 12.18 -2.83 7.36
N ASP A 161 12.08 -1.68 8.07
CA ASP A 161 11.05 -1.45 9.09
C ASP A 161 9.70 -1.09 8.48
N LEU A 162 9.71 -0.45 7.29
CA LEU A 162 8.51 0.00 6.55
C LEU A 162 8.56 -0.53 5.12
N LEU A 163 7.53 -1.30 4.75
CA LEU A 163 7.29 -1.74 3.38
C LEU A 163 6.28 -0.81 2.69
N LEU A 164 6.64 -0.35 1.51
CA LEU A 164 5.83 0.51 0.64
C LEU A 164 5.54 -0.27 -0.64
N LEU A 165 4.29 -0.72 -0.79
CA LEU A 165 3.88 -1.64 -1.86
C LEU A 165 2.87 -0.95 -2.78
N ASP A 166 3.25 -0.75 -4.05
CA ASP A 166 2.40 -0.11 -5.05
C ASP A 166 1.66 -1.19 -5.87
N GLU A 167 0.36 -1.34 -5.61
CA GLU A 167 -0.54 -2.30 -6.30
C GLU A 167 0.00 -3.76 -6.34
N PRO A 168 0.51 -4.34 -5.24
CA PRO A 168 1.24 -5.62 -5.29
C PRO A 168 0.38 -6.80 -5.70
N ALA A 169 -0.95 -6.72 -5.52
CA ALA A 169 -1.90 -7.77 -5.89
C ALA A 169 -2.50 -7.59 -7.29
N SER A 170 -2.12 -6.52 -8.01
CA SER A 170 -2.69 -6.20 -9.33
C SER A 170 -2.44 -7.30 -10.36
N GLY A 171 -3.53 -7.78 -10.98
CA GLY A 171 -3.48 -8.81 -12.04
C GLY A 171 -3.02 -10.18 -11.56
N LEU A 172 -3.07 -10.46 -10.27
CA LEU A 172 -2.94 -11.80 -9.72
C LEU A 172 -4.27 -12.54 -9.82
N ASP A 173 -4.17 -13.86 -10.00
CA ASP A 173 -5.32 -14.74 -9.81
C ASP A 173 -5.73 -14.79 -8.32
N PRO A 174 -6.96 -15.21 -7.98
CA PRO A 174 -7.45 -15.19 -6.61
C PRO A 174 -6.57 -15.95 -5.61
N ARG A 175 -5.99 -17.10 -6.03
CA ARG A 175 -5.14 -17.91 -5.16
C ARG A 175 -3.82 -17.20 -4.86
N ALA A 176 -3.11 -16.72 -5.88
CA ALA A 176 -1.85 -15.98 -5.72
C ALA A 176 -2.03 -14.72 -4.87
N ARG A 177 -3.22 -14.09 -4.95
CA ARG A 177 -3.58 -12.94 -4.11
C ARG A 177 -3.69 -13.34 -2.63
N ILE A 178 -4.41 -14.42 -2.31
CA ILE A 178 -4.55 -14.92 -0.94
C ILE A 178 -3.16 -15.22 -0.35
N GLU A 179 -2.34 -15.97 -1.09
CA GLU A 179 -0.99 -16.34 -0.68
C GLU A 179 -0.10 -15.08 -0.41
N LEU A 180 -0.22 -14.04 -1.24
CA LEU A 180 0.48 -12.77 -1.00
C LEU A 180 -0.02 -12.06 0.28
N MET A 181 -1.34 -12.04 0.51
CA MET A 181 -1.92 -11.41 1.70
C MET A 181 -1.52 -12.12 3.00
N GLU A 182 -1.42 -13.45 2.98
CA GLU A 182 -0.91 -14.25 4.11
C GLU A 182 0.54 -13.88 4.45
N ILE A 183 1.41 -13.70 3.45
CA ILE A 183 2.79 -13.24 3.65
C ILE A 183 2.81 -11.84 4.29
N LEU A 184 1.95 -10.91 3.84
CA LEU A 184 1.87 -9.57 4.40
C LEU A 184 1.38 -9.58 5.87
N GLN A 185 0.43 -10.46 6.20
CA GLN A 185 -0.01 -10.64 7.59
C GLN A 185 1.13 -11.16 8.48
N GLU A 186 1.93 -12.12 7.97
CA GLU A 186 3.07 -12.63 8.73
C GLU A 186 4.14 -11.55 8.96
N LEU A 187 4.45 -10.76 7.93
CA LEU A 187 5.35 -9.62 8.05
C LEU A 187 4.87 -8.60 9.11
N LYS A 188 3.56 -8.34 9.17
CA LYS A 188 2.97 -7.51 10.22
C LYS A 188 3.15 -8.14 11.60
N ARG A 189 2.93 -9.47 11.76
CA ARG A 189 3.17 -10.18 13.03
C ARG A 189 4.63 -10.11 13.47
N MET A 190 5.56 -10.08 12.52
CA MET A 190 6.99 -9.87 12.76
C MET A 190 7.33 -8.42 13.16
N GLY A 191 6.34 -7.53 13.28
CA GLY A 191 6.52 -6.14 13.71
C GLY A 191 6.82 -5.16 12.59
N LYS A 192 6.69 -5.55 11.31
CA LYS A 192 6.87 -4.64 10.18
C LYS A 192 5.68 -3.70 10.05
N THR A 193 5.93 -2.48 9.56
CA THR A 193 4.88 -1.57 9.13
C THR A 193 4.70 -1.72 7.62
N ILE A 194 3.45 -1.82 7.15
CA ILE A 194 3.16 -2.04 5.74
C ILE A 194 2.20 -0.97 5.25
N PHE A 195 2.59 -0.27 4.19
CA PHE A 195 1.76 0.67 3.47
C PHE A 195 1.51 0.12 2.06
N ILE A 196 0.26 -0.24 1.78
CA ILE A 196 -0.13 -0.93 0.55
C ILE A 196 -1.13 -0.09 -0.24
N SER A 197 -0.84 0.18 -1.51
CA SER A 197 -1.83 0.79 -2.40
C SER A 197 -2.67 -0.26 -3.12
N SER A 198 -3.95 0.06 -3.34
CA SER A 198 -4.88 -0.70 -4.19
C SER A 198 -5.93 0.20 -4.80
N HIS A 199 -6.53 -0.24 -5.90
CA HIS A 199 -7.72 0.40 -6.46
C HIS A 199 -9.01 -0.31 -6.01
N ILE A 200 -8.91 -1.39 -5.22
CA ILE A 200 -10.03 -2.21 -4.74
C ILE A 200 -10.02 -2.24 -3.21
N LEU A 201 -10.99 -1.60 -2.58
CA LEU A 201 -11.10 -1.52 -1.12
C LEU A 201 -11.36 -2.89 -0.49
N SER A 202 -12.23 -3.70 -1.09
CA SER A 202 -12.60 -5.02 -0.56
C SER A 202 -11.44 -6.01 -0.46
N GLU A 203 -10.38 -5.84 -1.29
CA GLU A 203 -9.18 -6.66 -1.20
C GLU A 203 -8.37 -6.40 0.08
N LEU A 204 -8.50 -5.22 0.65
CA LEU A 204 -7.73 -4.76 1.81
C LEU A 204 -8.56 -4.73 3.10
N ALA A 205 -9.89 -4.87 3.02
CA ALA A 205 -10.79 -4.68 4.15
C ALA A 205 -10.52 -5.63 5.32
N GLU A 206 -10.18 -6.88 5.03
CA GLU A 206 -9.89 -7.91 6.04
C GLU A 206 -8.42 -7.90 6.51
N LEU A 207 -7.55 -7.19 5.78
CA LEU A 207 -6.11 -7.19 6.00
C LEU A 207 -5.64 -5.97 6.81
N CYS A 208 -6.22 -4.79 6.53
CA CYS A 208 -5.73 -3.51 7.02
C CYS A 208 -6.32 -3.12 8.36
N ASP A 209 -5.50 -2.56 9.25
CA ASP A 209 -5.93 -1.93 10.50
C ASP A 209 -6.56 -0.55 10.25
N SER A 210 -6.02 0.14 9.24
CA SER A 210 -6.41 1.50 8.88
C SER A 210 -6.34 1.71 7.37
N VAL A 211 -7.07 2.70 6.88
CA VAL A 211 -7.15 3.01 5.46
C VAL A 211 -7.21 4.52 5.23
N THR A 212 -6.58 4.94 4.14
CA THR A 212 -6.78 6.28 3.57
C THR A 212 -7.36 6.13 2.16
N ILE A 213 -8.51 6.73 1.92
CA ILE A 213 -9.17 6.75 0.62
C ILE A 213 -8.83 8.08 -0.07
N ILE A 214 -8.26 7.99 -1.27
CA ILE A 214 -7.87 9.14 -2.09
C ILE A 214 -8.63 9.13 -3.42
N ASP A 215 -9.16 10.28 -3.81
CA ASP A 215 -9.73 10.50 -5.13
C ASP A 215 -9.31 11.86 -5.68
N ARG A 216 -8.85 11.90 -6.94
CA ARG A 216 -8.41 13.11 -7.64
C ARG A 216 -7.46 13.99 -6.83
N GLY A 217 -6.51 13.37 -6.13
CA GLY A 217 -5.53 14.07 -5.31
C GLY A 217 -6.04 14.62 -3.97
N LEU A 218 -7.24 14.26 -3.55
CA LEU A 218 -7.86 14.66 -2.27
C LEU A 218 -8.11 13.42 -1.41
N VAL A 219 -7.77 13.51 -0.13
CA VAL A 219 -8.17 12.49 0.87
C VAL A 219 -9.66 12.63 1.15
N LYS A 220 -10.40 11.55 0.98
CA LYS A 220 -11.84 11.45 1.27
C LYS A 220 -12.11 10.88 2.66
N TYR A 221 -11.27 9.94 3.07
CA TYR A 221 -11.32 9.32 4.39
C TYR A 221 -9.89 8.96 4.82
N SER A 222 -9.62 9.05 6.10
CA SER A 222 -8.41 8.49 6.71
C SER A 222 -8.71 8.12 8.16
N GLY A 223 -8.58 6.83 8.49
CA GLY A 223 -8.92 6.32 9.82
C GLY A 223 -8.78 4.81 9.90
N THR A 224 -9.35 4.23 10.96
CA THR A 224 -9.39 2.76 11.12
C THR A 224 -10.35 2.13 10.11
N MET A 225 -10.13 0.86 9.79
CA MET A 225 -11.04 0.12 8.91
C MET A 225 -12.44 -0.01 9.55
N ASP A 226 -12.50 -0.29 10.85
CA ASP A 226 -13.77 -0.36 11.59
C ASP A 226 -14.53 0.97 11.55
N GLY A 227 -13.80 2.11 11.68
CA GLY A 227 -14.40 3.43 11.57
C GLY A 227 -15.01 3.71 10.20
N LEU A 228 -14.38 3.23 9.12
CA LEU A 228 -14.92 3.34 7.77
C LEU A 228 -16.23 2.56 7.63
N LEU A 229 -16.23 1.30 8.09
CA LEU A 229 -17.41 0.43 8.01
C LEU A 229 -18.59 0.96 8.85
N THR A 230 -18.29 1.54 10.02
CA THR A 230 -19.31 2.17 10.87
C THR A 230 -19.89 3.43 10.21
N HIS A 231 -19.03 4.24 9.57
CA HIS A 231 -19.47 5.46 8.88
C HIS A 231 -20.37 5.16 7.66
N GLU A 232 -20.14 4.06 6.95
CA GLU A 232 -21.04 3.58 5.90
C GLU A 232 -22.40 3.13 6.46
N GLN A 233 -22.44 2.61 7.68
CA GLN A 233 -23.69 2.19 8.33
C GLN A 233 -24.54 3.36 8.85
N GLU A 234 -23.95 4.51 9.17
CA GLU A 234 -24.68 5.70 9.60
C GLU A 234 -25.53 6.32 8.48
N HIS A 235 -25.16 6.13 7.22
CA HIS A 235 -25.88 6.64 6.05
C HIS A 235 -25.96 5.59 4.93
N PRO A 236 -26.73 4.51 5.10
CA PRO A 236 -26.85 3.47 4.08
C PRO A 236 -27.51 4.00 2.81
N ILE A 237 -26.92 3.68 1.66
CA ILE A 237 -27.49 3.99 0.34
C ILE A 237 -28.26 2.78 -0.16
N TYR A 238 -29.55 2.96 -0.40
CA TYR A 238 -30.40 1.94 -0.99
C TYR A 238 -30.67 2.28 -2.47
N LYS A 239 -30.42 1.33 -3.37
CA LYS A 239 -30.84 1.42 -4.75
C LYS A 239 -32.16 0.66 -4.91
N VAL A 240 -33.23 1.40 -5.19
CA VAL A 240 -34.55 0.82 -5.42
C VAL A 240 -34.83 0.86 -6.93
N MET A 241 -35.13 -0.31 -7.50
CA MET A 241 -35.65 -0.40 -8.90
C MET A 241 -37.15 -0.48 -8.87
N LEU A 242 -37.78 0.35 -9.67
CA LEU A 242 -39.23 0.37 -9.81
C LEU A 242 -39.64 -0.38 -11.08
N GLU A 243 -40.72 -1.12 -11.01
CA GLU A 243 -41.32 -1.80 -12.19
C GLU A 243 -42.09 -0.84 -13.10
N SER A 244 -42.45 0.33 -12.57
CA SER A 244 -43.15 1.38 -13.32
C SER A 244 -42.87 2.75 -12.69
N GLU A 245 -43.02 3.83 -13.52
CA GLU A 245 -42.93 5.20 -13.02
C GLU A 245 -44.05 5.50 -12.01
N VAL A 246 -43.68 6.04 -10.83
CA VAL A 246 -44.62 6.47 -9.80
C VAL A 246 -44.47 7.98 -9.63
N ALA A 247 -45.48 8.74 -10.08
CA ALA A 247 -45.47 10.19 -9.96
C ALA A 247 -45.44 10.63 -8.49
N GLY A 248 -44.52 11.57 -8.14
CA GLY A 248 -44.37 12.11 -6.78
C GLY A 248 -43.62 11.19 -5.80
N LEU A 249 -43.04 10.07 -6.24
CA LEU A 249 -42.30 9.14 -5.37
C LEU A 249 -41.14 9.82 -4.68
N THR A 250 -40.38 10.66 -5.39
CA THR A 250 -39.21 11.37 -4.83
C THR A 250 -39.62 12.24 -3.63
N ASP A 251 -40.73 12.99 -3.78
CA ASP A 251 -41.22 13.84 -2.70
C ASP A 251 -41.80 13.04 -1.54
N SER A 252 -42.46 11.92 -1.84
CA SER A 252 -42.98 11.00 -0.83
C SER A 252 -41.86 10.34 -0.03
N LEU A 253 -40.79 9.91 -0.70
CA LEU A 253 -39.61 9.33 -0.02
C LEU A 253 -38.86 10.36 0.84
N LEU A 254 -38.70 11.59 0.34
CA LEU A 254 -38.04 12.66 1.12
C LEU A 254 -38.87 13.10 2.35
N ALA A 255 -40.16 12.81 2.38
CA ALA A 255 -41.04 13.08 3.54
C ALA A 255 -40.87 12.01 4.65
N GLU A 256 -40.29 10.86 4.35
CA GLU A 256 -40.10 9.78 5.34
C GLU A 256 -38.95 10.08 6.32
N PRO A 257 -39.13 9.86 7.62
CA PRO A 257 -38.09 10.04 8.61
C PRO A 257 -36.88 9.12 8.33
N GLY A 258 -35.68 9.71 8.22
CA GLY A 258 -34.44 8.98 8.00
C GLY A 258 -33.97 8.95 6.53
N ILE A 259 -34.72 9.43 5.58
CA ILE A 259 -34.28 9.58 4.19
C ILE A 259 -33.66 10.98 4.02
N MET A 260 -32.36 11.04 3.78
CA MET A 260 -31.63 12.29 3.64
C MET A 260 -31.57 12.82 2.21
N LYS A 261 -31.60 11.95 1.21
CA LYS A 261 -31.48 12.32 -0.20
C LYS A 261 -32.07 11.24 -1.11
N VAL A 262 -32.74 11.65 -2.17
CA VAL A 262 -33.23 10.77 -3.23
C VAL A 262 -32.70 11.30 -4.56
N GLU A 263 -32.02 10.44 -5.34
CA GLU A 263 -31.52 10.76 -6.68
C GLU A 263 -32.10 9.76 -7.68
N PRO A 264 -32.85 10.23 -8.71
CA PRO A 264 -33.20 9.37 -9.83
C PRO A 264 -31.94 8.95 -10.62
N THR A 265 -31.81 7.67 -10.95
CA THR A 265 -30.69 7.10 -11.73
C THR A 265 -31.04 6.90 -13.19
#